data_0d691591a3f212d8b6b1c4259991e63f
#
_entry.id   0d691591a3f212d8b6b1c4259991e63f
#
_cell.length_a   1.000
_cell.length_b   1.000
_cell.length_c   1.000
_cell.angle_alpha   90.00
_cell.angle_beta   90.00
_cell.angle_gamma   90.00
#
_symmetry.space_group_name_H-M   'P 1'
#
loop_
_entity.id
_entity.type
_entity.pdbx_description
1 polymer ?
#
loop_
_entity_poly.entity_id
_entity_poly.type
_entity_poly.pdbx_seq_one_letter_code
_entity_poly.pdbx_strand_id
1 'polypeptide(L)' 'MSFMLFIGPIIGVAVAIIAAVVIISVIAAAVAQKDINDQD' A
#
# COMPACT_ATOMS: atom_id res chain seq x y z
N MET A 1 24.22 -14.97 14.80
CA MET A 1 23.80 -14.83 14.96
C MET A 1 22.47 -14.41 14.60
N SER A 2 21.95 -13.38 14.65
CA SER A 2 20.61 -13.04 14.49
C SER A 2 20.32 -12.42 13.20
N PHE A 3 20.89 -12.96 12.16
CA PHE A 3 20.61 -12.44 10.83
C PHE A 3 19.13 -12.57 10.53
N MET A 4 18.55 -13.71 10.91
CA MET A 4 17.12 -13.93 10.70
C MET A 4 16.28 -12.95 11.51
N LEU A 5 16.72 -12.66 12.71
CA LEU A 5 16.00 -11.69 13.55
C LEU A 5 16.06 -10.30 12.97
N PHE A 6 17.09 -10.03 12.21
CA PHE A 6 17.25 -8.72 11.62
C PHE A 6 16.44 -8.62 10.33
N ILE A 7 16.40 -9.70 9.58
CA ILE A 7 15.68 -9.74 8.30
C ILE A 7 14.17 -9.70 8.52
N GLY A 8 13.69 -10.40 9.55
CA GLY A 8 12.26 -10.45 9.83
C GLY A 8 11.58 -9.10 9.87
N PRO A 9 12.03 -8.21 10.75
CA PRO A 9 11.44 -6.89 10.86
C PRO A 9 11.57 -6.07 9.58
N ILE A 10 12.68 -6.23 8.87
CA ILE A 10 12.90 -5.50 7.64
C ILE A 10 11.90 -5.93 6.59
N ILE A 11 11.69 -7.23 6.45
CA ILE A 11 10.73 -7.75 5.49
C ILE A 11 9.33 -7.29 5.88
N GLY A 12 9.01 -7.33 7.16
CA GLY A 12 7.71 -6.90 7.63
C GLY A 12 7.42 -5.46 7.28
N VAL A 13 8.40 -4.59 7.49
CA VAL A 13 8.24 -3.18 7.18
C VAL A 13 8.06 -2.98 5.68
N ALA A 14 8.85 -3.70 4.89
CA ALA A 14 8.77 -3.58 3.45
C ALA A 14 7.38 -3.98 2.95
N VAL A 15 6.87 -5.09 3.45
CA VAL A 15 5.55 -5.56 3.07
C VAL A 15 4.47 -4.57 3.49
N ALA A 16 4.62 -4.02 4.69
CA ALA A 16 3.64 -3.06 5.19
C ALA A 16 3.60 -1.81 4.31
N ILE A 17 4.77 -1.33 3.90
CA ILE A 17 4.84 -0.15 3.04
C ILE A 17 4.18 -0.44 1.70
N ILE A 18 4.48 -1.57 1.11
CA ILE A 18 3.90 -1.94 -0.17
C ILE A 18 2.39 -2.05 -0.06
N ALA A 19 1.90 -2.70 0.98
CA ALA A 19 0.47 -2.84 1.19
C ALA A 19 -0.20 -1.48 1.34
N ALA A 20 0.41 -0.58 2.09
CA ALA A 20 -0.15 0.75 2.28
C ALA A 20 -0.25 1.50 0.96
N VAL A 21 0.79 1.42 0.15
CA VAL A 21 0.79 2.09 -1.15
C VAL A 21 -0.30 1.53 -2.05
N VAL A 22 -0.46 0.23 -2.06
CA VAL A 22 -1.49 -0.41 -2.88
C VAL A 22 -2.87 0.05 -2.46
N ILE A 23 -3.13 0.07 -1.17
CA ILE A 23 -4.43 0.47 -0.66
C ILE A 23 -4.72 1.93 -1.04
N ILE A 24 -3.76 2.79 -0.82
CA ILE A 24 -3.93 4.20 -1.15
C ILE A 24 -4.16 4.38 -2.64
N SER A 25 -3.43 3.63 -3.46
CA SER A 25 -3.59 3.71 -4.91
C SER A 25 -4.99 3.32 -5.34
N VAL A 26 -5.52 2.27 -4.74
CA VAL A 26 -6.87 1.81 -5.08
C VAL A 26 -7.91 2.85 -4.70
N ILE A 27 -7.77 3.42 -3.51
CA ILE A 27 -8.70 4.43 -3.05
C ILE A 27 -8.64 5.67 -3.93
N ALA A 28 -7.44 6.09 -4.29
CA ALA A 28 -7.28 7.25 -5.14
C ALA A 28 -7.89 7.02 -6.51
N ALA A 29 -7.70 5.83 -7.06
CA ALA A 29 -8.27 5.51 -8.36
C ALA A 29 -9.80 5.50 -8.29
N ALA A 30 -10.34 4.94 -7.23
CA ALA A 30 -11.79 4.88 -7.06
C ALA A 30 -12.38 6.27 -6.95
N VAL A 31 -11.73 7.14 -6.20
CA VAL A 31 -12.20 8.51 -6.04
C VAL A 31 -12.15 9.25 -7.36
N ALA A 32 -11.08 9.05 -8.12
CA ALA A 32 -10.94 9.71 -9.40
C ALA A 32 -12.05 9.30 -10.36
N GLN A 33 -12.35 8.02 -10.40
CA GLN A 33 -13.41 7.54 -11.28
C GLN A 33 -14.77 8.02 -10.82
N LYS A 34 -14.95 8.05 -9.52
CA LYS A 34 -16.22 8.50 -8.98
C LYS A 34 -16.47 9.95 -9.35
N ASP A 35 -15.41 10.73 -9.32
CA ASP A 35 -15.52 12.13 -9.65
C ASP A 35 -15.98 12.32 -11.09
N ILE A 36 -15.44 11.52 -11.97
CA ILE A 36 -15.82 11.57 -13.38
C ILE A 36 -17.25 11.15 -13.57
N ASN A 37 -17.66 10.10 -12.91
CA ASN A 37 -19.02 9.62 -13.01
C ASN A 37 -20.01 10.64 -12.48
N ASP A 38 -19.65 11.27 -11.41
CA ASP A 38 -20.51 12.24 -10.81
C ASP A 38 -20.74 13.42 -11.73
N GLN A 39 -19.76 13.68 -12.55
CA GLN A 39 -19.87 14.72 -13.51
C GLN A 39 -21.05 14.52 -14.43
N ASP A 40 -21.25 13.32 -14.76
CA ASP A 40 -22.30 12.96 -15.65
C ASP A 40 -23.67 13.17 -15.04
#